data_20cb6191f1ebb105cb9594a89f4de152
#
_entry.id   20cb6191f1ebb105cb9594a89f4de152
#
_cell.length_a   1.000
_cell.length_b   1.000
_cell.length_c   1.000
_cell.angle_alpha   90.00
_cell.angle_beta   90.00
_cell.angle_gamma   90.00
#
_symmetry.space_group_name_H-M   'P 1'
#
loop_
_entity.id
_entity.type
_entity.pdbx_description
1 polymer ?
#
loop_
_entity_poly.entity_id
_entity_poly.type
_entity_poly.pdbx_seq_one_letter_code
_entity_poly.pdbx_strand_id
1 'polypeptide(L)'
;MSKQPAQNHVVLEARSVTKHFPVRRTGRDLLAGRRRTVHAVDDVSLELRRGTVTALVGESGSGKSTVARLLARLHPLTEGEILLDGTAVKAGRGRSFRGYVRRVQLILQDPFASLNPVHTVRYHLTRALRIHGRAGSGEAELEENLTALLNRVQLTPPHQYLDKFPHELSGGQRQRVAIARALGADPQVLLADEPVSMLDVSIRLGVLNLLKDLKDRLRLAILYITHDIASARYFADTTLVMYAGRIVEGGDSETVTQRPAHPYTQLLIASAPDPDRVVAEAEQEETGSGEPPSLIAPPAGCRFHPRCPKAMERCRTEPPPRFDLEGGQWAACWLYADGAETADERRKESAK
;
A
#
# COMPACT_ATOMS: atom_id res chain seq x y z
N MET A 1 -6.10 27.76 -25.91
CA MET A 1 -6.88 26.98 -24.91
C MET A 1 -6.08 25.77 -24.51
N SER A 2 -5.23 25.90 -23.50
CA SER A 2 -4.38 24.83 -22.98
C SER A 2 -5.25 23.89 -22.12
N LYS A 3 -5.50 22.68 -22.62
CA LYS A 3 -6.01 21.58 -21.81
C LYS A 3 -4.97 21.23 -20.75
N GLN A 4 -5.13 21.74 -19.53
CA GLN A 4 -4.45 21.15 -18.38
C GLN A 4 -4.86 19.68 -18.28
N PRO A 5 -3.90 18.76 -18.16
CA PRO A 5 -4.19 17.34 -18.18
C PRO A 5 -4.88 16.92 -16.88
N ALA A 6 -5.73 15.92 -17.00
CA ALA A 6 -6.44 15.20 -15.93
C ALA A 6 -5.49 14.51 -14.91
N GLN A 7 -4.49 15.22 -14.37
CA GLN A 7 -3.46 14.68 -13.48
C GLN A 7 -3.90 14.56 -12.02
N ASN A 8 -5.08 15.09 -11.65
CA ASN A 8 -5.50 15.17 -10.25
C ASN A 8 -6.78 14.37 -9.94
N HIS A 9 -7.19 13.45 -10.85
CA HIS A 9 -8.41 12.67 -10.64
C HIS A 9 -8.17 11.54 -9.64
N VAL A 10 -8.95 11.55 -8.54
CA VAL A 10 -8.97 10.45 -7.56
C VAL A 10 -9.74 9.27 -8.16
N VAL A 11 -9.04 8.16 -8.39
CA VAL A 11 -9.63 6.93 -8.95
C VAL A 11 -10.18 6.03 -7.85
N LEU A 12 -9.41 5.87 -6.77
CA LEU A 12 -9.79 5.05 -5.62
C LEU A 12 -9.59 5.84 -4.33
N GLU A 13 -10.61 5.85 -3.50
CA GLU A 13 -10.59 6.52 -2.21
C GLU A 13 -11.04 5.56 -1.11
N ALA A 14 -10.31 5.55 -0.01
CA ALA A 14 -10.71 4.93 1.24
C ALA A 14 -11.06 6.04 2.23
N ARG A 15 -12.24 5.96 2.85
CA ARG A 15 -12.71 6.91 3.87
C ARG A 15 -12.91 6.19 5.18
N SER A 16 -12.13 6.56 6.19
CA SER A 16 -12.20 6.04 7.57
C SER A 16 -12.33 4.51 7.62
N VAL A 17 -11.58 3.80 6.74
CA VAL A 17 -11.68 2.36 6.68
C VAL A 17 -11.10 1.74 7.93
N THR A 18 -11.88 0.83 8.53
CA THR A 18 -11.53 0.11 9.74
C THR A 18 -11.65 -1.39 9.51
N LYS A 19 -10.70 -2.15 10.07
CA LYS A 19 -10.74 -3.61 10.07
C LYS A 19 -10.29 -4.18 11.40
N HIS A 20 -11.23 -4.80 12.07
CA HIS A 20 -11.00 -5.58 13.27
C HIS A 20 -11.20 -7.06 12.98
N PHE A 21 -10.23 -7.89 13.38
CA PHE A 21 -10.33 -9.34 13.26
C PHE A 21 -10.64 -9.95 14.62
N PRO A 22 -11.68 -10.78 14.74
CA PRO A 22 -11.97 -11.46 16.00
C PRO A 22 -10.85 -12.48 16.32
N VAL A 23 -10.39 -12.47 17.57
CA VAL A 23 -9.44 -13.47 18.07
C VAL A 23 -10.23 -14.71 18.49
N ARG A 24 -9.69 -15.91 18.22
CA ARG A 24 -10.27 -17.17 18.70
C ARG A 24 -10.36 -17.14 20.23
N ARG A 25 -11.57 -17.37 20.77
CA ARG A 25 -11.80 -17.38 22.20
C ARG A 25 -11.13 -18.59 22.83
N THR A 26 -10.38 -18.36 23.91
CA THR A 26 -9.93 -19.40 24.81
C THR A 26 -11.04 -19.75 25.79
N GLY A 27 -10.96 -20.90 26.47
CA GLY A 27 -11.94 -21.26 27.50
C GLY A 27 -12.09 -20.20 28.61
N ARG A 28 -10.98 -19.49 28.95
CA ARG A 28 -11.00 -18.37 29.89
C ARG A 28 -11.74 -17.14 29.35
N ASP A 29 -11.61 -16.86 28.07
CA ASP A 29 -12.32 -15.73 27.42
C ASP A 29 -13.83 -15.98 27.37
N LEU A 30 -14.24 -17.24 27.18
CA LEU A 30 -15.66 -17.66 27.21
C LEU A 30 -16.27 -17.47 28.61
N LEU A 31 -15.56 -17.87 29.66
CA LEU A 31 -16.01 -17.70 31.04
C LEU A 31 -16.07 -16.23 31.48
N ALA A 32 -15.14 -15.39 30.97
CA ALA A 32 -15.07 -13.96 31.26
C ALA A 32 -15.95 -13.09 30.36
N GLY A 33 -16.67 -13.65 29.38
CA GLY A 33 -17.47 -12.89 28.41
C GLY A 33 -16.68 -11.94 27.52
N ARG A 34 -15.35 -12.05 27.48
CA ARG A 34 -14.45 -11.11 26.78
C ARG A 34 -14.40 -11.44 25.30
N ARG A 35 -14.63 -10.43 24.46
CA ARG A 35 -14.36 -10.48 23.02
C ARG A 35 -13.08 -9.71 22.73
N ARG A 36 -12.04 -10.42 22.30
CA ARG A 36 -10.76 -9.81 21.90
C ARG A 36 -10.75 -9.66 20.38
N THR A 37 -10.31 -8.50 19.91
CA THR A 37 -10.18 -8.20 18.47
C THR A 37 -8.80 -7.66 18.19
N VAL A 38 -8.25 -8.00 17.03
CA VAL A 38 -7.02 -7.38 16.51
C VAL A 38 -7.45 -6.15 15.70
N HIS A 39 -7.02 -4.97 16.11
CA HIS A 39 -7.24 -3.69 15.44
C HIS A 39 -6.22 -3.50 14.32
N ALA A 40 -6.36 -4.28 13.24
CA ALA A 40 -5.38 -4.32 12.17
C ALA A 40 -5.32 -3.03 11.34
N VAL A 41 -6.47 -2.38 11.16
CA VAL A 41 -6.62 -1.09 10.49
C VAL A 41 -7.68 -0.31 11.25
N ASP A 42 -7.41 0.94 11.55
CA ASP A 42 -8.25 1.78 12.42
C ASP A 42 -8.27 3.20 11.88
N ASP A 43 -9.43 3.59 11.32
CA ASP A 43 -9.70 4.93 10.78
C ASP A 43 -8.66 5.39 9.73
N VAL A 44 -8.41 4.54 8.72
CA VAL A 44 -7.47 4.84 7.65
C VAL A 44 -8.19 5.49 6.47
N SER A 45 -7.73 6.68 6.08
CA SER A 45 -8.20 7.40 4.89
C SER A 45 -7.03 7.63 3.94
N LEU A 46 -7.22 7.32 2.66
CA LEU A 46 -6.22 7.56 1.62
C LEU A 46 -6.87 7.71 0.24
N GLU A 47 -6.17 8.38 -0.66
CA GLU A 47 -6.57 8.59 -2.04
C GLU A 47 -5.50 8.06 -3.00
N LEU A 48 -5.93 7.37 -4.05
CA LEU A 48 -5.08 6.98 -5.16
C LEU A 48 -5.47 7.75 -6.41
N ARG A 49 -4.53 8.54 -6.92
CA ARG A 49 -4.74 9.44 -8.05
C ARG A 49 -4.19 8.86 -9.34
N ARG A 50 -4.85 9.14 -10.43
CA ARG A 50 -4.48 8.63 -11.76
C ARG A 50 -3.08 9.09 -12.19
N GLY A 51 -2.22 8.15 -12.55
CA GLY A 51 -0.85 8.42 -13.00
C GLY A 51 0.10 8.81 -11.88
N THR A 52 -0.24 8.50 -10.60
CA THR A 52 0.62 8.73 -9.45
C THR A 52 0.84 7.47 -8.63
N VAL A 53 1.92 7.47 -7.87
CA VAL A 53 2.26 6.42 -6.89
C VAL A 53 2.08 6.98 -5.49
N THR A 54 1.26 6.33 -4.69
CA THR A 54 1.17 6.56 -3.24
C THR A 54 1.88 5.43 -2.53
N ALA A 55 2.95 5.71 -1.79
CA ALA A 55 3.59 4.72 -0.93
C ALA A 55 2.86 4.63 0.42
N LEU A 56 2.76 3.42 0.95
CA LEU A 56 2.34 3.15 2.32
C LEU A 56 3.48 2.42 3.02
N VAL A 57 4.19 3.12 3.91
CA VAL A 57 5.38 2.64 4.59
C VAL A 57 5.15 2.41 6.08
N GLY A 58 5.96 1.56 6.71
CA GLY A 58 5.91 1.29 8.15
C GLY A 58 6.48 -0.10 8.49
N GLU A 59 6.67 -0.36 9.78
CA GLU A 59 7.18 -1.65 10.28
C GLU A 59 6.29 -2.84 9.88
N SER A 60 6.88 -4.05 9.91
CA SER A 60 6.11 -5.29 9.73
C SER A 60 4.98 -5.38 10.78
N GLY A 61 3.81 -5.87 10.38
CA GLY A 61 2.65 -5.95 11.28
C GLY A 61 1.90 -4.63 11.51
N SER A 62 2.31 -3.49 10.93
CA SER A 62 1.60 -2.21 11.10
C SER A 62 0.21 -2.14 10.43
N GLY A 63 -0.18 -3.13 9.60
CA GLY A 63 -1.49 -3.20 8.96
C GLY A 63 -1.50 -2.93 7.44
N LYS A 64 -0.38 -2.59 6.82
CA LYS A 64 -0.26 -2.22 5.39
C LYS A 64 -0.87 -3.22 4.42
N SER A 65 -0.48 -4.50 4.52
CA SER A 65 -1.04 -5.56 3.68
C SER A 65 -2.54 -5.77 3.92
N THR A 66 -3.02 -5.48 5.14
CA THR A 66 -4.46 -5.49 5.42
C THR A 66 -5.16 -4.37 4.65
N VAL A 67 -4.60 -3.17 4.59
CA VAL A 67 -5.14 -2.06 3.77
C VAL A 67 -5.23 -2.49 2.30
N ALA A 68 -4.17 -3.06 1.71
CA ALA A 68 -4.24 -3.55 0.32
C ALA A 68 -5.34 -4.59 0.12
N ARG A 69 -5.49 -5.55 1.05
CA ARG A 69 -6.54 -6.58 0.98
C ARG A 69 -7.95 -6.02 1.15
N LEU A 70 -8.12 -4.97 1.95
CA LEU A 70 -9.39 -4.25 2.07
C LEU A 70 -9.72 -3.54 0.75
N LEU A 71 -8.76 -2.80 0.18
CA LEU A 71 -8.93 -2.13 -1.11
C LEU A 71 -9.15 -3.14 -2.26
N ALA A 72 -8.50 -4.29 -2.24
CA ALA A 72 -8.78 -5.38 -3.18
C ALA A 72 -10.11 -6.12 -2.91
N ARG A 73 -10.85 -5.74 -1.86
CA ARG A 73 -12.11 -6.40 -1.41
C ARG A 73 -11.96 -7.88 -1.09
N LEU A 74 -10.75 -8.30 -0.70
CA LEU A 74 -10.49 -9.67 -0.20
C LEU A 74 -10.99 -9.85 1.24
N HIS A 75 -11.07 -8.77 2.01
CA HIS A 75 -11.68 -8.73 3.33
C HIS A 75 -12.83 -7.71 3.35
N PRO A 76 -13.92 -7.98 4.04
CA PRO A 76 -14.96 -6.99 4.30
C PRO A 76 -14.43 -5.94 5.30
N LEU A 77 -14.87 -4.69 5.13
CA LEU A 77 -14.66 -3.64 6.11
C LEU A 77 -15.42 -3.95 7.40
N THR A 78 -14.92 -3.46 8.53
CA THR A 78 -15.69 -3.36 9.78
C THR A 78 -16.47 -2.06 9.77
N GLU A 79 -15.81 -0.95 9.39
CA GLU A 79 -16.39 0.40 9.25
C GLU A 79 -15.74 1.12 8.09
N GLY A 80 -16.33 2.29 7.70
CA GLY A 80 -15.86 3.11 6.60
C GLY A 80 -16.34 2.67 5.23
N GLU A 81 -15.85 3.32 4.20
CA GLU A 81 -16.24 3.05 2.81
C GLU A 81 -15.06 3.14 1.84
N ILE A 82 -15.22 2.49 0.69
CA ILE A 82 -14.30 2.58 -0.44
C ILE A 82 -15.09 3.12 -1.63
N LEU A 83 -14.55 4.14 -2.28
CA LEU A 83 -15.14 4.74 -3.47
C LEU A 83 -14.24 4.50 -4.67
N LEU A 84 -14.85 4.22 -5.82
CA LEU A 84 -14.18 4.12 -7.13
C LEU A 84 -14.80 5.17 -8.04
N ASP A 85 -14.01 6.13 -8.53
CA ASP A 85 -14.44 7.33 -9.23
C ASP A 85 -15.62 8.04 -8.49
N GLY A 86 -15.46 8.26 -7.19
CA GLY A 86 -16.44 8.92 -6.33
C GLY A 86 -17.70 8.08 -6.01
N THR A 87 -17.81 6.86 -6.55
CA THR A 87 -18.97 5.99 -6.30
C THR A 87 -18.65 4.93 -5.27
N ALA A 88 -19.47 4.84 -4.22
CA ALA A 88 -19.27 3.85 -3.15
C ALA A 88 -19.37 2.42 -3.67
N VAL A 89 -18.34 1.62 -3.37
CA VAL A 89 -18.24 0.22 -3.77
C VAL A 89 -19.01 -0.64 -2.77
N LYS A 90 -20.21 -1.07 -3.14
CA LYS A 90 -21.02 -1.96 -2.31
C LYS A 90 -20.35 -3.32 -2.13
N ALA A 91 -20.40 -3.85 -0.91
CA ALA A 91 -20.04 -5.24 -0.67
C ALA A 91 -21.04 -6.14 -1.39
N GLY A 92 -20.55 -7.08 -2.22
CA GLY A 92 -21.48 -7.95 -2.93
C GLY A 92 -20.77 -8.89 -3.90
N ARG A 93 -21.61 -9.76 -4.49
CA ARG A 93 -21.25 -10.64 -5.61
C ARG A 93 -21.99 -10.16 -6.86
N GLY A 94 -21.47 -10.45 -8.04
CA GLY A 94 -22.16 -10.15 -9.28
C GLY A 94 -21.40 -9.23 -10.22
N ARG A 95 -22.13 -8.58 -11.14
CA ARG A 95 -21.54 -7.80 -12.24
C ARG A 95 -20.77 -6.56 -11.75
N SER A 96 -21.32 -5.84 -10.77
CA SER A 96 -20.65 -4.66 -10.17
C SER A 96 -19.34 -5.01 -9.49
N PHE A 97 -19.32 -6.10 -8.71
CA PHE A 97 -18.11 -6.58 -8.05
C PHE A 97 -17.03 -7.02 -9.06
N ARG A 98 -17.43 -7.73 -10.13
CA ARG A 98 -16.49 -8.10 -11.22
C ARG A 98 -15.94 -6.87 -11.93
N GLY A 99 -16.76 -5.84 -12.13
CA GLY A 99 -16.34 -4.55 -12.67
C GLY A 99 -15.29 -3.87 -11.79
N TYR A 100 -15.49 -3.89 -10.47
CA TYR A 100 -14.51 -3.37 -9.51
C TYR A 100 -13.19 -4.14 -9.55
N VAL A 101 -13.23 -5.47 -9.42
CA VAL A 101 -12.03 -6.34 -9.43
C VAL A 101 -11.25 -6.20 -10.73
N ARG A 102 -11.92 -5.99 -11.87
CA ARG A 102 -11.24 -5.73 -13.14
C ARG A 102 -10.41 -4.44 -13.08
N ARG A 103 -10.94 -3.39 -12.46
CA ARG A 103 -10.29 -2.06 -12.40
C ARG A 103 -9.24 -1.95 -11.30
N VAL A 104 -9.34 -2.73 -10.23
CA VAL A 104 -8.43 -2.72 -9.07
C VAL A 104 -7.78 -4.09 -8.95
N GLN A 105 -6.49 -4.17 -9.24
CA GLN A 105 -5.72 -5.40 -9.21
C GLN A 105 -4.69 -5.37 -8.10
N LEU A 106 -4.42 -6.54 -7.51
CA LEU A 106 -3.46 -6.73 -6.43
C LEU A 106 -2.28 -7.60 -6.90
N ILE A 107 -1.06 -7.10 -6.70
CA ILE A 107 0.18 -7.87 -6.76
C ILE A 107 0.54 -8.25 -5.34
N LEU A 108 0.65 -9.54 -5.07
CA LEU A 108 0.98 -10.08 -3.75
C LEU A 108 2.48 -10.05 -3.50
N GLN A 109 2.85 -9.98 -2.23
CA GLN A 109 4.23 -9.97 -1.73
C GLN A 109 5.05 -11.18 -2.22
N ASP A 110 4.45 -12.37 -2.22
CA ASP A 110 5.11 -13.60 -2.64
C ASP A 110 4.68 -14.01 -4.05
N PRO A 111 5.55 -13.81 -5.07
CA PRO A 111 5.27 -14.26 -6.42
C PRO A 111 5.25 -15.79 -6.54
N PHE A 112 5.95 -16.53 -5.65
CA PHE A 112 5.95 -17.99 -5.62
C PHE A 112 4.57 -18.52 -5.20
N ALA A 113 3.99 -17.98 -4.13
CA ALA A 113 2.66 -18.36 -3.69
C ALA A 113 1.55 -17.87 -4.65
N SER A 114 1.84 -16.84 -5.44
CA SER A 114 0.85 -16.25 -6.35
C SER A 114 0.66 -17.00 -7.65
N LEU A 115 1.65 -17.78 -8.09
CA LEU A 115 1.65 -18.58 -9.33
C LEU A 115 1.65 -20.06 -8.97
N ASN A 116 0.59 -20.79 -9.33
CA ASN A 116 0.52 -22.22 -9.10
C ASN A 116 1.62 -22.94 -9.92
N PRO A 117 2.57 -23.65 -9.27
CA PRO A 117 3.75 -24.21 -9.94
C PRO A 117 3.45 -25.34 -10.92
N VAL A 118 2.24 -25.92 -10.90
CA VAL A 118 1.84 -26.99 -11.82
C VAL A 118 1.34 -26.47 -13.18
N HIS A 119 1.26 -25.16 -13.35
CA HIS A 119 0.79 -24.52 -14.58
C HIS A 119 1.85 -23.62 -15.19
N THR A 120 1.88 -23.55 -16.53
CA THR A 120 2.79 -22.68 -17.27
C THR A 120 2.40 -21.20 -17.18
N VAL A 121 3.32 -20.32 -17.58
CA VAL A 121 3.06 -18.87 -17.71
C VAL A 121 1.87 -18.63 -18.64
N ARG A 122 1.82 -19.33 -19.78
CA ARG A 122 0.71 -19.30 -20.74
C ARG A 122 -0.63 -19.52 -20.06
N TYR A 123 -0.74 -20.56 -19.24
CA TYR A 123 -1.98 -20.88 -18.53
C TYR A 123 -2.41 -19.71 -17.60
N HIS A 124 -1.46 -19.16 -16.81
CA HIS A 124 -1.76 -18.07 -15.89
C HIS A 124 -2.26 -16.82 -16.59
N LEU A 125 -1.59 -16.42 -17.68
CA LEU A 125 -1.95 -15.22 -18.44
C LEU A 125 -3.25 -15.42 -19.23
N THR A 126 -3.42 -16.57 -19.90
CA THR A 126 -4.67 -16.93 -20.61
C THR A 126 -5.87 -16.89 -19.67
N ARG A 127 -5.71 -17.45 -18.45
CA ARG A 127 -6.79 -17.46 -17.47
C ARG A 127 -7.16 -16.03 -17.02
N ALA A 128 -6.17 -15.16 -16.80
CA ALA A 128 -6.42 -13.76 -16.46
C ALA A 128 -7.18 -13.04 -17.60
N LEU A 129 -6.72 -13.18 -18.84
CA LEU A 129 -7.38 -12.59 -20.01
C LEU A 129 -8.83 -13.09 -20.17
N ARG A 130 -9.06 -14.41 -20.03
CA ARG A 130 -10.42 -15.01 -20.15
C ARG A 130 -11.36 -14.53 -19.06
N ILE A 131 -10.92 -14.50 -17.80
CA ILE A 131 -11.75 -14.02 -16.66
C ILE A 131 -12.21 -12.57 -16.87
N HIS A 132 -11.36 -11.74 -17.45
CA HIS A 132 -11.65 -10.33 -17.67
C HIS A 132 -12.19 -10.00 -19.07
N GLY A 133 -12.48 -11.04 -19.89
CA GLY A 133 -13.06 -10.86 -21.23
C GLY A 133 -12.12 -10.18 -22.23
N ARG A 134 -10.81 -10.46 -22.12
CA ARG A 134 -9.75 -9.86 -22.96
C ARG A 134 -8.92 -10.91 -23.72
N ALA A 135 -9.41 -12.12 -23.80
CA ALA A 135 -8.71 -13.21 -24.50
C ALA A 135 -8.81 -13.10 -26.03
N GLY A 136 -9.73 -12.26 -26.54
CA GLY A 136 -10.03 -12.22 -27.96
C GLY A 136 -11.06 -13.26 -28.38
N SER A 137 -11.35 -13.31 -29.69
CA SER A 137 -12.38 -14.17 -30.30
C SER A 137 -11.82 -15.50 -30.80
N GLY A 138 -10.49 -15.64 -30.85
CA GLY A 138 -9.81 -16.86 -31.39
C GLY A 138 -8.40 -17.02 -30.81
N GLU A 139 -7.75 -18.13 -31.23
CA GLU A 139 -6.42 -18.50 -30.75
C GLU A 139 -5.34 -17.48 -31.18
N ALA A 140 -5.43 -16.96 -32.41
CA ALA A 140 -4.48 -15.98 -32.93
C ALA A 140 -4.51 -14.66 -32.08
N GLU A 141 -5.70 -14.15 -31.79
CA GLU A 141 -5.86 -12.95 -30.97
C GLU A 141 -5.43 -13.18 -29.52
N LEU A 142 -5.66 -14.38 -28.99
CA LEU A 142 -5.14 -14.78 -27.68
C LEU A 142 -3.61 -14.73 -27.65
N GLU A 143 -2.94 -15.28 -28.67
CA GLU A 143 -1.48 -15.31 -28.75
C GLU A 143 -0.89 -13.89 -28.87
N GLU A 144 -1.54 -13.02 -29.65
CA GLU A 144 -1.17 -11.60 -29.71
C GLU A 144 -1.29 -10.92 -28.35
N ASN A 145 -2.39 -11.15 -27.64
CA ASN A 145 -2.61 -10.57 -26.31
C ASN A 145 -1.61 -11.10 -25.27
N LEU A 146 -1.26 -12.39 -25.30
CA LEU A 146 -0.23 -12.98 -24.45
C LEU A 146 1.15 -12.35 -24.73
N THR A 147 1.50 -12.24 -26.01
CA THR A 147 2.74 -11.60 -26.46
C THR A 147 2.81 -10.14 -26.02
N ALA A 148 1.73 -9.39 -26.19
CA ALA A 148 1.63 -8.00 -25.76
C ALA A 148 1.80 -7.84 -24.24
N LEU A 149 1.21 -8.75 -23.44
CA LEU A 149 1.38 -8.71 -21.98
C LEU A 149 2.84 -8.93 -21.55
N LEU A 150 3.53 -9.93 -22.14
CA LEU A 150 4.93 -10.20 -21.80
C LEU A 150 5.85 -9.08 -22.26
N ASN A 151 5.61 -8.49 -23.41
CA ASN A 151 6.37 -7.32 -23.89
C ASN A 151 6.18 -6.11 -22.96
N ARG A 152 4.97 -5.86 -22.44
CA ARG A 152 4.69 -4.77 -21.48
C ARG A 152 5.53 -4.90 -20.22
N VAL A 153 5.84 -6.12 -19.79
CA VAL A 153 6.67 -6.37 -18.60
C VAL A 153 8.12 -6.69 -18.93
N GLN A 154 8.55 -6.41 -20.18
CA GLN A 154 9.94 -6.58 -20.64
C GLN A 154 10.43 -8.03 -20.50
N LEU A 155 9.58 -9.01 -20.74
CA LEU A 155 9.94 -10.42 -20.91
C LEU A 155 10.02 -10.73 -22.40
N THR A 156 11.18 -10.46 -22.98
CA THR A 156 11.45 -10.60 -24.42
C THR A 156 12.61 -11.56 -24.69
N PRO A 157 12.48 -12.41 -25.75
CA PRO A 157 11.33 -12.63 -26.60
C PRO A 157 10.23 -13.45 -25.88
N PRO A 158 8.92 -13.12 -26.03
CA PRO A 158 7.81 -13.72 -25.28
C PRO A 158 7.72 -15.24 -25.37
N HIS A 159 7.97 -15.83 -26.54
CA HIS A 159 7.87 -17.27 -26.78
C HIS A 159 8.78 -18.10 -25.87
N GLN A 160 9.91 -17.53 -25.39
CA GLN A 160 10.81 -18.22 -24.46
C GLN A 160 10.26 -18.37 -23.05
N TYR A 161 9.19 -17.63 -22.71
CA TYR A 161 8.63 -17.60 -21.35
C TYR A 161 7.27 -18.27 -21.25
N LEU A 162 6.47 -18.26 -22.32
CA LEU A 162 5.07 -18.71 -22.30
C LEU A 162 4.90 -20.15 -21.81
N ASP A 163 5.76 -21.06 -22.26
CA ASP A 163 5.63 -22.48 -21.97
C ASP A 163 6.46 -22.93 -20.75
N LYS A 164 7.19 -21.99 -20.11
CA LYS A 164 7.90 -22.23 -18.85
C LYS A 164 6.95 -22.33 -17.68
N PHE A 165 7.35 -23.13 -16.71
CA PHE A 165 6.73 -23.20 -15.39
C PHE A 165 7.34 -22.13 -14.47
N PRO A 166 6.61 -21.69 -13.41
CA PRO A 166 7.13 -20.70 -12.46
C PRO A 166 8.48 -21.06 -11.82
N HIS A 167 8.76 -22.32 -11.58
CA HIS A 167 10.03 -22.77 -10.99
C HIS A 167 11.23 -22.65 -11.94
N GLU A 168 11.02 -22.55 -13.24
CA GLU A 168 12.06 -22.36 -14.26
C GLU A 168 12.43 -20.89 -14.48
N LEU A 169 11.74 -19.96 -13.78
CA LEU A 169 11.95 -18.52 -13.87
C LEU A 169 12.79 -18.02 -12.71
N SER A 170 13.60 -16.98 -12.95
CA SER A 170 14.23 -16.22 -11.85
C SER A 170 13.20 -15.47 -11.02
N GLY A 171 13.55 -15.01 -9.80
CA GLY A 171 12.67 -14.22 -8.94
C GLY A 171 12.09 -12.99 -9.64
N GLY A 172 12.94 -12.22 -10.33
CA GLY A 172 12.52 -11.05 -11.09
C GLY A 172 11.63 -11.38 -12.28
N GLN A 173 11.87 -12.50 -13.00
CA GLN A 173 11.02 -12.95 -14.09
C GLN A 173 9.64 -13.38 -13.57
N ARG A 174 9.57 -14.11 -12.44
CA ARG A 174 8.29 -14.46 -11.79
C ARG A 174 7.51 -13.21 -11.38
N GLN A 175 8.18 -12.24 -10.81
CA GLN A 175 7.55 -10.98 -10.43
C GLN A 175 6.97 -10.25 -11.65
N ARG A 176 7.70 -10.21 -12.77
CA ARG A 176 7.22 -9.64 -14.02
C ARG A 176 6.01 -10.41 -14.56
N VAL A 177 5.98 -11.74 -14.46
CA VAL A 177 4.80 -12.56 -14.82
C VAL A 177 3.60 -12.24 -13.91
N ALA A 178 3.81 -12.07 -12.60
CA ALA A 178 2.74 -11.67 -11.67
C ALA A 178 2.18 -10.29 -12.02
N ILE A 179 3.04 -9.33 -12.39
CA ILE A 179 2.63 -8.00 -12.90
C ILE A 179 1.85 -8.16 -14.21
N ALA A 180 2.35 -8.95 -15.18
CA ALA A 180 1.66 -9.20 -16.47
C ALA A 180 0.26 -9.78 -16.24
N ARG A 181 0.11 -10.72 -15.30
CA ARG A 181 -1.18 -11.29 -14.94
C ARG A 181 -2.16 -10.23 -14.43
N ALA A 182 -1.70 -9.31 -13.57
CA ALA A 182 -2.52 -8.21 -13.10
C ALA A 182 -2.92 -7.26 -14.25
N LEU A 183 -1.98 -6.96 -15.16
CA LEU A 183 -2.24 -6.14 -16.35
C LEU A 183 -3.21 -6.78 -17.33
N GLY A 184 -3.39 -8.11 -17.31
CA GLY A 184 -4.37 -8.83 -18.13
C GLY A 184 -5.81 -8.39 -17.91
N ALA A 185 -6.12 -7.77 -16.77
CA ALA A 185 -7.41 -7.16 -16.48
C ALA A 185 -7.60 -5.75 -17.09
N ASP A 186 -6.52 -5.11 -17.57
CA ASP A 186 -6.47 -3.70 -17.97
C ASP A 186 -6.92 -2.77 -16.82
N PRO A 187 -6.21 -2.79 -15.69
CA PRO A 187 -6.62 -2.11 -14.48
C PRO A 187 -6.42 -0.60 -14.57
N GLN A 188 -7.08 0.14 -13.69
CA GLN A 188 -6.84 1.57 -13.43
C GLN A 188 -6.04 1.78 -12.15
N VAL A 189 -6.14 0.83 -11.22
CA VAL A 189 -5.46 0.84 -9.93
C VAL A 189 -4.67 -0.44 -9.76
N LEU A 190 -3.42 -0.30 -9.36
CA LEU A 190 -2.53 -1.40 -9.03
C LEU A 190 -2.12 -1.30 -7.56
N LEU A 191 -2.52 -2.28 -6.78
CA LEU A 191 -2.12 -2.42 -5.37
C LEU A 191 -0.90 -3.35 -5.35
N ALA A 192 0.26 -2.84 -5.00
CA ALA A 192 1.52 -3.57 -5.00
C ALA A 192 1.98 -3.79 -3.55
N ASP A 193 1.68 -4.97 -3.00
CA ASP A 193 2.02 -5.35 -1.63
C ASP A 193 3.42 -5.94 -1.59
N GLU A 194 4.41 -5.15 -1.17
CA GLU A 194 5.84 -5.48 -1.10
C GLU A 194 6.40 -6.15 -2.38
N PRO A 195 6.19 -5.57 -3.56
CA PRO A 195 6.43 -6.25 -4.84
C PRO A 195 7.92 -6.54 -5.13
N VAL A 196 8.84 -6.04 -4.32
CA VAL A 196 10.29 -6.19 -4.51
C VAL A 196 11.02 -6.72 -3.28
N SER A 197 10.33 -7.02 -2.17
CA SER A 197 10.96 -7.40 -0.90
C SER A 197 11.77 -8.70 -0.98
N MET A 198 11.35 -9.65 -1.82
CA MET A 198 12.00 -10.95 -2.00
C MET A 198 13.03 -10.97 -3.15
N LEU A 199 13.42 -9.81 -3.68
CA LEU A 199 14.33 -9.71 -4.81
C LEU A 199 15.67 -9.11 -4.40
N ASP A 200 16.72 -9.55 -5.08
CA ASP A 200 18.07 -8.99 -4.95
C ASP A 200 18.07 -7.49 -5.32
N VAL A 201 18.96 -6.72 -4.72
CA VAL A 201 19.04 -5.25 -4.86
C VAL A 201 19.06 -4.80 -6.33
N SER A 202 19.85 -5.45 -7.18
CA SER A 202 19.97 -5.13 -8.61
C SER A 202 18.67 -5.38 -9.39
N ILE A 203 17.95 -6.46 -9.05
CA ILE A 203 16.69 -6.83 -9.69
C ILE A 203 15.55 -5.92 -9.21
N ARG A 204 15.59 -5.49 -7.93
CA ARG A 204 14.62 -4.60 -7.30
C ARG A 204 14.41 -3.31 -8.09
N LEU A 205 15.51 -2.61 -8.43
CA LEU A 205 15.45 -1.37 -9.23
C LEU A 205 14.83 -1.61 -10.61
N GLY A 206 15.16 -2.75 -11.24
CA GLY A 206 14.58 -3.11 -12.54
C GLY A 206 13.05 -3.28 -12.50
N VAL A 207 12.51 -3.83 -11.40
CA VAL A 207 11.06 -3.97 -11.23
C VAL A 207 10.39 -2.63 -10.88
N LEU A 208 11.02 -1.78 -10.04
CA LEU A 208 10.51 -0.44 -9.74
C LEU A 208 10.47 0.44 -10.99
N ASN A 209 11.52 0.41 -11.83
CA ASN A 209 11.56 1.13 -13.09
C ASN A 209 10.48 0.64 -14.07
N LEU A 210 10.24 -0.69 -14.10
CA LEU A 210 9.13 -1.25 -14.89
C LEU A 210 7.77 -0.72 -14.40
N LEU A 211 7.52 -0.68 -13.08
CA LEU A 211 6.28 -0.16 -12.53
C LEU A 211 6.12 1.34 -12.82
N LYS A 212 7.22 2.12 -12.78
CA LYS A 212 7.23 3.54 -13.13
C LYS A 212 6.83 3.75 -14.59
N ASP A 213 7.44 3.01 -15.50
CA ASP A 213 7.14 3.06 -16.94
C ASP A 213 5.67 2.64 -17.22
N LEU A 214 5.19 1.58 -16.56
CA LEU A 214 3.78 1.17 -16.65
C LEU A 214 2.82 2.24 -16.11
N LYS A 215 3.15 2.88 -14.99
CA LYS A 215 2.38 4.00 -14.42
C LYS A 215 2.26 5.13 -15.44
N ASP A 216 3.37 5.53 -16.05
CA ASP A 216 3.40 6.66 -16.98
C ASP A 216 2.64 6.34 -18.29
N ARG A 217 2.89 5.18 -18.90
CA ARG A 217 2.25 4.77 -20.16
C ARG A 217 0.77 4.45 -20.02
N LEU A 218 0.37 3.76 -18.96
CA LEU A 218 -1.01 3.31 -18.75
C LEU A 218 -1.80 4.24 -17.83
N ARG A 219 -1.17 5.29 -17.28
CA ARG A 219 -1.78 6.23 -16.34
C ARG A 219 -2.37 5.53 -15.13
N LEU A 220 -1.66 4.52 -14.61
CA LEU A 220 -2.09 3.75 -13.44
C LEU A 220 -2.03 4.59 -12.17
N ALA A 221 -3.00 4.43 -11.28
CA ALA A 221 -2.89 4.81 -9.89
C ALA A 221 -2.25 3.62 -9.14
N ILE A 222 -1.12 3.83 -8.47
CA ILE A 222 -0.40 2.75 -7.78
C ILE A 222 -0.39 3.00 -6.29
N LEU A 223 -0.84 2.01 -5.48
CA LEU A 223 -0.49 1.92 -4.07
C LEU A 223 0.74 1.01 -3.94
N TYR A 224 1.85 1.57 -3.50
CA TYR A 224 3.10 0.86 -3.27
C TYR A 224 3.32 0.63 -1.78
N ILE A 225 3.18 -0.61 -1.33
CA ILE A 225 3.41 -0.98 0.07
C ILE A 225 4.83 -1.49 0.22
N THR A 226 5.54 -0.95 1.21
CA THR A 226 6.92 -1.35 1.53
C THR A 226 7.24 -1.08 3.00
N HIS A 227 8.24 -1.75 3.54
CA HIS A 227 8.88 -1.38 4.80
C HIS A 227 10.16 -0.54 4.58
N ASP A 228 10.62 -0.43 3.34
CA ASP A 228 11.81 0.31 2.94
C ASP A 228 11.45 1.74 2.49
N ILE A 229 11.75 2.71 3.35
CA ILE A 229 11.45 4.13 3.09
C ILE A 229 12.33 4.71 1.97
N ALA A 230 13.53 4.16 1.73
CA ALA A 230 14.39 4.61 0.65
C ALA A 230 13.79 4.27 -0.72
N SER A 231 13.22 3.07 -0.88
CA SER A 231 12.51 2.69 -2.09
C SER A 231 11.24 3.51 -2.30
N ALA A 232 10.54 3.89 -1.22
CA ALA A 232 9.38 4.79 -1.29
C ALA A 232 9.79 6.17 -1.84
N ARG A 233 10.87 6.76 -1.31
CA ARG A 233 11.43 8.04 -1.80
C ARG A 233 11.76 8.00 -3.29
N TYR A 234 12.34 6.89 -3.75
CA TYR A 234 12.74 6.73 -5.15
C TYR A 234 11.55 6.63 -6.11
N PHE A 235 10.47 5.98 -5.68
CA PHE A 235 9.41 5.54 -6.58
C PHE A 235 8.10 6.31 -6.42
N ALA A 236 7.77 6.81 -5.22
CA ALA A 236 6.47 7.37 -4.93
C ALA A 236 6.42 8.90 -5.09
N ASP A 237 5.25 9.39 -5.50
CA ASP A 237 4.91 10.81 -5.54
C ASP A 237 4.44 11.28 -4.15
N THR A 238 3.70 10.43 -3.42
CA THR A 238 3.19 10.69 -2.07
C THR A 238 3.56 9.53 -1.16
N THR A 239 3.97 9.83 0.07
CA THR A 239 4.26 8.82 1.10
C THR A 239 3.32 8.98 2.29
N LEU A 240 2.71 7.87 2.70
CA LEU A 240 1.91 7.73 3.91
C LEU A 240 2.64 6.78 4.87
N VAL A 241 2.80 7.19 6.11
CA VAL A 241 3.48 6.39 7.14
C VAL A 241 2.44 5.77 8.07
N MET A 242 2.49 4.44 8.19
CA MET A 242 1.52 3.68 8.97
C MET A 242 2.18 3.02 10.19
N TYR A 243 1.61 3.27 11.36
CA TYR A 243 2.04 2.67 12.61
C TYR A 243 0.86 2.05 13.35
N ALA A 244 1.00 0.79 13.75
CA ALA A 244 0.04 0.07 14.59
C ALA A 244 -1.43 0.25 14.15
N GLY A 245 -1.73 0.15 12.85
CA GLY A 245 -3.08 0.23 12.30
C GLY A 245 -3.56 1.63 11.92
N ARG A 246 -2.78 2.69 12.14
CA ARG A 246 -3.15 4.09 11.82
C ARG A 246 -2.12 4.76 10.92
N ILE A 247 -2.55 5.69 10.06
CA ILE A 247 -1.64 6.57 9.34
C ILE A 247 -1.26 7.71 10.29
N VAL A 248 0.03 7.89 10.50
CA VAL A 248 0.57 8.88 11.46
C VAL A 248 1.20 10.10 10.80
N GLU A 249 1.57 9.98 9.53
CA GLU A 249 2.15 11.07 8.74
C GLU A 249 1.88 10.84 7.27
N GLY A 250 1.81 11.91 6.47
CA GLY A 250 1.70 11.85 5.03
C GLY A 250 2.02 13.17 4.35
N GLY A 251 2.37 13.09 3.07
CA GLY A 251 2.72 14.25 2.27
C GLY A 251 3.48 13.87 1.00
N ASP A 252 4.09 14.88 0.36
CA ASP A 252 5.04 14.67 -0.72
C ASP A 252 6.16 13.72 -0.27
N SER A 253 6.56 12.79 -1.12
CA SER A 253 7.48 11.71 -0.74
C SER A 253 8.85 12.22 -0.32
N GLU A 254 9.37 13.26 -1.02
CA GLU A 254 10.65 13.86 -0.68
C GLU A 254 10.56 14.63 0.65
N THR A 255 9.47 15.38 0.86
CA THR A 255 9.25 16.13 2.09
C THR A 255 9.17 15.22 3.31
N VAL A 256 8.36 14.15 3.26
CA VAL A 256 8.21 13.17 4.37
C VAL A 256 9.54 12.48 4.68
N THR A 257 10.35 12.19 3.66
CA THR A 257 11.63 11.48 3.86
C THR A 257 12.78 12.37 4.28
N GLN A 258 12.81 13.64 3.88
CA GLN A 258 13.89 14.57 4.23
C GLN A 258 13.59 15.37 5.52
N ARG A 259 12.32 15.67 5.78
CA ARG A 259 11.86 16.46 6.92
C ARG A 259 10.73 15.73 7.65
N PRO A 260 11.00 14.53 8.21
CA PRO A 260 9.98 13.75 8.89
C PRO A 260 9.42 14.51 10.10
N ALA A 261 8.10 14.64 10.15
CA ALA A 261 7.42 15.38 11.19
C ALA A 261 7.11 14.49 12.41
N HIS A 262 6.60 13.28 12.19
CA HIS A 262 6.25 12.38 13.28
C HIS A 262 7.48 11.68 13.87
N PRO A 263 7.66 11.61 15.21
CA PRO A 263 8.82 10.94 15.83
C PRO A 263 9.01 9.47 15.39
N TYR A 264 7.94 8.77 15.07
CA TYR A 264 8.04 7.42 14.48
C TYR A 264 8.69 7.43 13.09
N THR A 265 8.35 8.40 12.24
CA THR A 265 8.97 8.52 10.90
C THR A 265 10.45 8.85 11.01
N GLN A 266 10.83 9.70 11.99
CA GLN A 266 12.22 10.00 12.31
C GLN A 266 12.98 8.72 12.68
N LEU A 267 12.39 7.90 13.56
CA LEU A 267 12.96 6.60 13.95
C LEU A 267 13.07 5.64 12.74
N LEU A 268 12.03 5.56 11.90
CA LEU A 268 12.00 4.68 10.73
C LEU A 268 13.12 5.04 9.72
N ILE A 269 13.37 6.34 9.51
CA ILE A 269 14.43 6.83 8.63
C ILE A 269 15.80 6.61 9.27
N ALA A 270 15.95 6.86 10.56
CA ALA A 270 17.22 6.66 11.29
C ALA A 270 17.65 5.18 11.31
N SER A 271 16.68 4.27 11.28
CA SER A 271 16.92 2.81 11.25
C SER A 271 17.16 2.26 9.83
N ALA A 272 16.98 3.07 8.78
CA ALA A 272 17.26 2.64 7.42
C ALA A 272 18.78 2.56 7.19
N PRO A 273 19.30 1.49 6.55
CA PRO A 273 20.71 1.41 6.20
C PRO A 273 21.09 2.56 5.25
N ASP A 274 21.98 3.41 5.68
CA ASP A 274 22.55 4.48 4.86
C ASP A 274 24.02 4.14 4.60
N PRO A 275 24.41 3.79 3.36
CA PRO A 275 25.79 3.43 3.03
C PRO A 275 26.77 4.60 3.21
N ASP A 276 26.29 5.85 3.20
CA ASP A 276 27.11 7.05 3.35
C ASP A 276 27.25 7.49 4.82
N ARG A 277 26.49 6.92 5.73
CA ARG A 277 26.70 7.08 7.17
C ARG A 277 27.81 6.13 7.61
N VAL A 278 29.04 6.64 7.60
CA VAL A 278 30.13 6.08 8.40
C VAL A 278 29.62 6.04 9.85
N VAL A 279 29.59 4.85 10.43
CA VAL A 279 29.20 4.63 11.82
C VAL A 279 30.20 5.41 12.67
N ALA A 280 29.95 6.70 12.88
CA ALA A 280 30.46 7.37 14.05
C ALA A 280 29.77 6.65 15.20
N GLU A 281 30.56 6.01 16.05
CA GLU A 281 30.19 5.55 17.37
C GLU A 281 29.71 6.78 18.17
N ALA A 282 28.51 7.26 17.91
CA ALA A 282 27.90 8.35 18.59
C ALA A 282 26.62 7.82 19.19
N GLU A 283 26.70 7.62 20.51
CA GLU A 283 25.59 7.73 21.45
C GLU A 283 24.27 7.19 20.88
N GLN A 284 24.11 5.87 20.95
CA GLN A 284 22.81 5.24 20.99
C GLN A 284 22.10 5.81 22.24
N GLU A 285 21.62 7.05 22.13
CA GLU A 285 20.48 7.43 22.93
C GLU A 285 19.44 6.34 22.74
N GLU A 286 18.92 5.79 23.81
CA GLU A 286 17.91 4.72 23.86
C GLU A 286 16.58 5.20 23.23
N THR A 287 16.62 5.73 22.01
CA THR A 287 15.52 6.32 21.30
C THR A 287 14.72 5.22 20.62
N GLY A 288 13.62 4.84 21.25
CA GLY A 288 12.61 4.01 20.60
C GLY A 288 12.87 2.51 20.67
N SER A 289 13.72 2.02 21.57
CA SER A 289 13.89 0.60 21.86
C SER A 289 12.60 0.02 22.45
N GLY A 290 11.98 -0.93 21.79
CA GLY A 290 10.78 -1.60 22.24
C GLY A 290 10.00 -2.25 21.09
N GLU A 291 9.26 -3.31 21.39
CA GLU A 291 8.36 -3.93 20.42
C GLU A 291 7.16 -3.03 20.12
N PRO A 292 6.62 -3.07 18.89
CA PRO A 292 5.36 -2.40 18.57
C PRO A 292 4.25 -2.84 19.52
N PRO A 293 3.30 -1.95 19.88
CA PRO A 293 2.23 -2.29 20.80
C PRO A 293 1.33 -3.37 20.23
N SER A 294 0.77 -4.19 21.11
CA SER A 294 -0.19 -5.23 20.72
C SER A 294 -1.42 -4.61 20.07
N LEU A 295 -1.75 -5.04 18.86
CA LEU A 295 -2.98 -4.64 18.18
C LEU A 295 -4.26 -5.22 18.78
N ILE A 296 -4.15 -6.12 19.77
CA ILE A 296 -5.31 -6.67 20.49
C ILE A 296 -5.80 -5.68 21.56
N ALA A 297 -4.87 -4.92 22.16
CA ALA A 297 -5.17 -3.90 23.14
C ALA A 297 -4.28 -2.67 22.84
N PRO A 298 -4.55 -1.95 21.74
CA PRO A 298 -3.75 -0.80 21.39
C PRO A 298 -3.90 0.30 22.45
N PRO A 299 -2.86 1.14 22.65
CA PRO A 299 -2.93 2.29 23.55
C PRO A 299 -4.11 3.19 23.21
N ALA A 300 -4.75 3.77 24.24
CA ALA A 300 -5.93 4.63 24.07
C ALA A 300 -5.62 5.94 23.33
N GLY A 301 -4.44 6.52 23.59
CA GLY A 301 -3.98 7.76 22.95
C GLY A 301 -3.15 7.51 21.69
N CYS A 302 -2.05 8.26 21.56
CA CYS A 302 -1.08 8.05 20.50
C CYS A 302 -0.48 6.63 20.60
N ARG A 303 -0.61 5.81 19.55
CA ARG A 303 -0.12 4.42 19.60
C ARG A 303 1.40 4.31 19.70
N PHE A 304 2.11 5.36 19.28
CA PHE A 304 3.57 5.41 19.36
C PHE A 304 4.08 5.88 20.72
N HIS A 305 3.24 6.45 21.60
CA HIS A 305 3.69 7.06 22.86
C HIS A 305 4.60 6.16 23.74
N PRO A 306 4.44 4.81 23.78
CA PRO A 306 5.31 3.99 24.62
C PRO A 306 6.78 3.95 24.15
N ARG A 307 7.01 4.24 22.85
CA ARG A 307 8.33 4.27 22.22
C ARG A 307 8.79 5.68 21.86
N CYS A 308 7.95 6.70 22.11
CA CYS A 308 8.22 8.07 21.69
C CYS A 308 9.10 8.79 22.69
N PRO A 309 10.32 9.26 22.32
CA PRO A 309 11.19 10.02 23.23
C PRO A 309 10.62 11.40 23.58
N LYS A 310 9.64 11.87 22.79
CA LYS A 310 8.95 13.18 22.99
C LYS A 310 7.52 12.98 23.51
N ALA A 311 7.23 11.85 24.18
CA ALA A 311 5.90 11.58 24.68
C ALA A 311 5.49 12.56 25.78
N MET A 312 4.29 13.14 25.64
CA MET A 312 3.64 14.00 26.63
C MET A 312 2.51 13.25 27.33
N GLU A 313 2.04 13.75 28.47
CA GLU A 313 0.93 13.12 29.20
C GLU A 313 -0.33 12.96 28.32
N ARG A 314 -0.64 13.97 27.51
CA ARG A 314 -1.76 13.93 26.57
C ARG A 314 -1.65 12.79 25.55
N CYS A 315 -0.43 12.41 25.14
CA CYS A 315 -0.21 11.29 24.23
C CYS A 315 -0.68 9.94 24.79
N ARG A 316 -0.81 9.81 26.12
CA ARG A 316 -1.24 8.56 26.77
C ARG A 316 -2.75 8.37 26.74
N THR A 317 -3.49 9.47 26.76
CA THR A 317 -4.95 9.49 26.98
C THR A 317 -5.74 9.82 25.72
N GLU A 318 -5.20 10.70 24.85
CA GLU A 318 -5.91 11.23 23.69
C GLU A 318 -5.19 10.89 22.39
N PRO A 319 -5.90 10.33 21.38
CA PRO A 319 -5.33 10.16 20.05
C PRO A 319 -5.12 11.53 19.40
N PRO A 320 -3.92 11.81 18.83
CA PRO A 320 -3.68 13.07 18.16
C PRO A 320 -4.51 13.16 16.88
N PRO A 321 -5.15 14.33 16.61
CA PRO A 321 -5.75 14.60 15.31
C PRO A 321 -4.65 14.81 14.26
N ARG A 322 -5.08 14.92 13.02
CA ARG A 322 -4.21 15.33 11.92
C ARG A 322 -3.97 16.84 12.00
N PHE A 323 -2.70 17.25 12.01
CA PHE A 323 -2.26 18.63 11.86
C PHE A 323 -1.63 18.79 10.47
N ASP A 324 -2.14 19.74 9.69
CA ASP A 324 -1.56 20.07 8.40
C ASP A 324 -0.35 21.00 8.62
N LEU A 325 0.75 20.68 7.93
CA LEU A 325 2.04 21.36 8.02
C LEU A 325 2.35 22.06 6.70
N GLU A 326 3.45 22.82 6.67
CA GLU A 326 3.91 23.48 5.44
C GLU A 326 4.22 22.47 4.32
N GLY A 327 4.01 22.89 3.06
CA GLY A 327 4.31 22.07 1.88
C GLY A 327 3.35 20.92 1.63
N GLY A 328 2.16 20.93 2.25
CA GLY A 328 1.15 19.86 2.08
C GLY A 328 1.45 18.58 2.85
N GLN A 329 2.47 18.58 3.70
CA GLN A 329 2.73 17.54 4.69
C GLN A 329 1.72 17.64 5.83
N TRP A 330 1.46 16.53 6.51
CA TRP A 330 0.67 16.48 7.72
C TRP A 330 1.16 15.39 8.67
N ALA A 331 0.92 15.57 9.97
CA ALA A 331 1.26 14.59 10.99
C ALA A 331 0.15 14.48 12.05
N ALA A 332 -0.13 13.26 12.49
CA ALA A 332 -0.99 13.01 13.65
C ALA A 332 -0.12 12.96 14.91
N CYS A 333 0.29 14.15 15.38
CA CYS A 333 1.21 14.28 16.51
C CYS A 333 0.94 15.54 17.32
N TRP A 334 0.79 15.41 18.65
CA TRP A 334 0.53 16.51 19.57
C TRP A 334 1.64 17.56 19.64
N LEU A 335 2.84 17.29 19.12
CA LEU A 335 3.92 18.28 19.02
C LEU A 335 3.53 19.49 18.15
N TYR A 336 2.49 19.36 17.34
CA TYR A 336 2.05 20.41 16.42
C TYR A 336 0.75 21.10 16.87
N ALA A 337 0.26 20.85 18.11
CA ALA A 337 -1.01 21.38 18.60
C ALA A 337 -1.00 22.92 18.73
N ASP A 338 0.13 23.53 19.07
CA ASP A 338 0.22 24.94 19.42
C ASP A 338 0.53 25.89 18.25
N GLY A 339 0.44 25.42 17.00
CA GLY A 339 0.78 26.24 15.83
C GLY A 339 0.22 25.79 14.51
N ALA A 340 -0.53 24.71 14.45
CA ALA A 340 -1.14 24.20 13.20
C ALA A 340 -2.67 24.17 13.35
N GLU A 341 -3.37 24.75 12.38
CA GLU A 341 -4.81 24.57 12.24
C GLU A 341 -5.14 23.09 11.99
N THR A 342 -6.07 22.54 12.73
CA THR A 342 -6.52 21.17 12.51
C THR A 342 -7.30 21.05 11.20
N ALA A 343 -7.20 19.89 10.52
CA ALA A 343 -7.94 19.63 9.30
C ALA A 343 -9.47 19.76 9.47
N ASP A 344 -9.97 19.57 10.70
CA ASP A 344 -11.40 19.73 11.03
C ASP A 344 -11.81 21.21 11.10
N GLU A 345 -10.92 22.11 11.50
CA GLU A 345 -11.20 23.55 11.53
C GLU A 345 -11.33 24.11 10.11
N ARG A 346 -10.45 23.72 9.19
CA ARG A 346 -10.55 24.11 7.77
C ARG A 346 -11.80 23.57 7.07
N ARG A 347 -12.26 22.34 7.42
CA ARG A 347 -13.52 21.81 6.87
C ARG A 347 -14.74 22.59 7.34
N LYS A 348 -14.71 23.12 8.55
CA LYS A 348 -15.80 23.98 9.08
C LYS A 348 -15.82 25.37 8.46
N GLU A 349 -14.65 25.92 8.08
CA GLU A 349 -14.55 27.21 7.40
C GLU A 349 -14.95 27.13 5.92
N SER A 350 -14.61 26.06 5.21
CA SER A 350 -15.03 25.87 3.81
C SER A 350 -16.49 25.45 3.62
N ALA A 351 -17.21 25.16 4.72
CA ALA A 351 -18.65 24.84 4.72
C ALA A 351 -19.55 26.02 5.14
N LYS A 352 -18.95 27.20 5.43
CA LYS A 352 -19.62 28.49 5.62
C LYS A 352 -19.49 29.35 4.36
#